data_123e934d1515004bc78ab922926357a6
#
_entry.id   123e934d1515004bc78ab922926357a6
#
_cell.length_a   1.000
_cell.length_b   1.000
_cell.length_c   1.000
_cell.angle_alpha   90.00
_cell.angle_beta   90.00
_cell.angle_gamma   90.00
#
_symmetry.space_group_name_H-M   'P 1'
#
loop_
_entity.id
_entity.type
_entity.pdbx_description
1 polymer ?
#
loop_
_entity_poly.entity_id
_entity_poly.type
_entity_poly.pdbx_seq_one_letter_code
_entity_poly.pdbx_strand_id
1 'polypeptide(L)'
;PYPGMMDLYIDETNLYNRMGLYTKQFDWEKMWAIADPVTDEAAIRVKAEEILDTFDIEGGATVETVWDMAKYVVAFEEWVKKEDLGMVASHYDGFAKGVAGKLDSMLIPAFSMLIKQGTACAVEGDMKVAMAMSILKTIAGTGQLSEMYSIDFNEDICIIGHSGSGDADISQAKKPSMK
;
A
#
# COMPACT_ATOMS: atom_id res chain seq x y z
N PRO A 1 -13.22 17.54 7.56
CA PRO A 1 -14.03 16.45 7.03
C PRO A 1 -13.10 15.39 6.48
N TYR A 2 -13.28 14.17 6.93
CA TYR A 2 -12.44 13.05 6.53
C TYR A 2 -12.84 12.61 5.11
N PRO A 3 -11.96 12.65 4.12
CA PRO A 3 -12.30 12.26 2.76
C PRO A 3 -12.15 10.75 2.63
N GLY A 4 -13.01 10.00 3.27
CA GLY A 4 -13.04 8.55 3.18
C GLY A 4 -14.42 8.06 2.76
N MET A 5 -14.50 6.82 2.34
CA MET A 5 -15.81 6.16 2.16
C MET A 5 -16.45 6.02 3.54
N MET A 6 -17.73 6.36 3.65
CA MET A 6 -18.41 6.46 4.96
C MET A 6 -18.42 5.16 5.76
N ASP A 7 -18.47 4.03 5.06
CA ASP A 7 -18.46 2.68 5.64
C ASP A 7 -17.07 2.25 6.14
N LEU A 8 -16.01 2.91 5.66
CA LEU A 8 -14.62 2.64 6.07
C LEU A 8 -14.15 3.57 7.20
N TYR A 9 -14.94 4.60 7.53
CA TYR A 9 -14.61 5.53 8.59
C TYR A 9 -14.50 4.84 9.96
N ILE A 10 -13.55 5.29 10.76
CA ILE A 10 -13.39 4.90 12.15
C ILE A 10 -13.35 6.13 13.06
N ASP A 11 -13.93 6.00 14.25
CA ASP A 11 -13.79 6.99 15.32
C ASP A 11 -12.36 6.90 15.90
N GLU A 12 -11.51 7.85 15.54
CA GLU A 12 -10.11 7.91 15.97
C GLU A 12 -9.96 8.02 17.49
N THR A 13 -10.88 8.71 18.17
CA THR A 13 -10.89 8.79 19.63
C THR A 13 -11.15 7.43 20.26
N ASN A 14 -12.08 6.67 19.70
CA ASN A 14 -12.38 5.32 20.14
C ASN A 14 -11.20 4.36 19.87
N LEU A 15 -10.56 4.52 18.71
CA LEU A 15 -9.37 3.74 18.34
C LEU A 15 -8.24 3.98 19.36
N TYR A 16 -7.96 5.23 19.70
CA TYR A 16 -6.97 5.58 20.71
C TYR A 16 -7.35 5.02 22.10
N ASN A 17 -8.57 5.23 22.55
CA ASN A 17 -9.00 4.82 23.89
C ASN A 17 -9.02 3.29 24.08
N ARG A 18 -9.31 2.53 23.02
CA ARG A 18 -9.45 1.07 23.11
C ARG A 18 -8.16 0.32 22.75
N MET A 19 -7.39 0.86 21.80
CA MET A 19 -6.25 0.15 21.22
C MET A 19 -4.92 0.86 21.47
N GLY A 20 -4.95 2.08 22.00
CA GLY A 20 -3.75 2.90 22.19
C GLY A 20 -3.12 3.40 20.88
N LEU A 21 -3.86 3.31 19.76
CA LEU A 21 -3.36 3.72 18.46
C LEU A 21 -3.58 5.21 18.23
N TYR A 22 -2.52 5.92 17.92
CA TYR A 22 -2.54 7.33 17.61
C TYR A 22 -2.52 7.56 16.09
N THR A 23 -3.48 8.30 15.57
CA THR A 23 -3.62 8.59 14.15
C THR A 23 -2.92 9.90 13.79
N LYS A 24 -2.04 9.87 12.78
CA LYS A 24 -1.48 11.06 12.14
C LYS A 24 -2.11 11.21 10.77
N GLN A 25 -2.62 12.41 10.45
CA GLN A 25 -3.19 12.74 9.15
C GLN A 25 -2.17 13.48 8.30
N PHE A 26 -2.06 13.08 7.04
CA PHE A 26 -1.18 13.72 6.07
C PHE A 26 -1.98 14.17 4.85
N ASP A 27 -1.71 15.39 4.41
CA ASP A 27 -2.35 15.94 3.22
C ASP A 27 -1.70 15.42 1.94
N TRP A 28 -2.48 15.22 0.91
CA TRP A 28 -2.02 14.80 -0.42
C TRP A 28 -0.94 15.71 -0.99
N GLU A 29 -1.04 17.04 -0.80
CA GLU A 29 -0.04 18.00 -1.26
C GLU A 29 1.34 17.74 -0.66
N LYS A 30 1.39 17.30 0.60
CA LYS A 30 2.64 16.92 1.27
C LYS A 30 3.15 15.58 0.77
N MET A 31 2.25 14.65 0.53
CA MET A 31 2.61 13.33 0.03
C MET A 31 3.12 13.35 -1.41
N TRP A 32 2.61 14.30 -2.23
CA TRP A 32 3.10 14.48 -3.59
C TRP A 32 4.59 14.81 -3.65
N ALA A 33 5.05 15.69 -2.78
CA ALA A 33 6.45 16.14 -2.72
C ALA A 33 7.38 15.18 -1.97
N ILE A 34 6.87 14.04 -1.48
CA ILE A 34 7.64 13.13 -0.61
C ILE A 34 8.88 12.56 -1.31
N ALA A 35 8.80 12.37 -2.65
CA ALA A 35 9.90 11.84 -3.43
C ALA A 35 10.93 12.91 -3.88
N ASP A 36 10.62 14.21 -3.75
CA ASP A 36 11.51 15.27 -4.21
C ASP A 36 12.88 15.25 -3.53
N PRO A 37 12.99 15.03 -2.20
CA PRO A 37 14.27 14.97 -1.51
C PRO A 37 15.13 13.74 -1.84
N VAL A 38 14.53 12.69 -2.43
CA VAL A 38 15.25 11.45 -2.72
C VAL A 38 16.15 11.65 -3.93
N THR A 39 17.46 11.77 -3.68
CA THR A 39 18.48 11.99 -4.71
C THR A 39 19.57 10.91 -4.74
N ASP A 40 19.51 9.93 -3.85
CA ASP A 40 20.44 8.80 -3.82
C ASP A 40 20.11 7.81 -4.95
N GLU A 41 20.80 7.98 -6.08
CA GLU A 41 20.62 7.12 -7.26
C GLU A 41 20.99 5.65 -6.98
N ALA A 42 21.91 5.39 -6.07
CA ALA A 42 22.28 4.03 -5.71
C ALA A 42 21.15 3.33 -4.94
N ALA A 43 20.53 4.03 -3.98
CA ALA A 43 19.37 3.53 -3.26
C ALA A 43 18.18 3.29 -4.20
N ILE A 44 17.91 4.21 -5.13
CA ILE A 44 16.84 4.06 -6.12
C ILE A 44 17.10 2.84 -7.01
N ARG A 45 18.33 2.65 -7.49
CA ARG A 45 18.70 1.48 -8.34
C ARG A 45 18.48 0.17 -7.61
N VAL A 46 18.99 0.06 -6.38
CA VAL A 46 18.79 -1.15 -5.54
C VAL A 46 17.31 -1.44 -5.38
N LYS A 47 16.49 -0.41 -5.14
CA LYS A 47 15.05 -0.57 -4.99
C LYS A 47 14.37 -0.98 -6.30
N ALA A 48 14.79 -0.44 -7.43
CA ALA A 48 14.30 -0.83 -8.75
C ALA A 48 14.58 -2.31 -9.03
N GLU A 49 15.78 -2.79 -8.72
CA GLU A 49 16.16 -4.20 -8.83
C GLU A 49 15.30 -5.08 -7.89
N GLU A 50 15.06 -4.64 -6.65
CA GLU A 50 14.19 -5.34 -5.70
C GLU A 50 12.74 -5.46 -6.22
N ILE A 51 12.19 -4.40 -6.83
CA ILE A 51 10.86 -4.41 -7.44
C ILE A 51 10.80 -5.43 -8.57
N LEU A 52 11.78 -5.41 -9.48
CA LEU A 52 11.86 -6.33 -10.62
C LEU A 52 12.07 -7.79 -10.18
N ASP A 53 12.74 -8.01 -9.05
CA ASP A 53 12.89 -9.35 -8.47
C ASP A 53 11.63 -9.84 -7.77
N THR A 54 10.84 -8.92 -7.24
CA THR A 54 9.61 -9.25 -6.50
C THR A 54 8.43 -9.50 -7.43
N PHE A 55 8.27 -8.69 -8.49
CA PHE A 55 7.09 -8.69 -9.34
C PHE A 55 7.42 -9.01 -10.81
N ASP A 56 6.48 -9.69 -11.47
CA ASP A 56 6.45 -9.81 -12.92
C ASP A 56 5.61 -8.66 -13.49
N ILE A 57 6.29 -7.66 -14.05
CA ILE A 57 5.65 -6.45 -14.54
C ILE A 57 5.23 -6.64 -15.99
N GLU A 58 3.95 -6.47 -16.28
CA GLU A 58 3.36 -6.68 -17.60
C GLU A 58 4.06 -5.79 -18.65
N GLY A 59 4.36 -6.37 -19.80
CA GLY A 59 5.04 -5.67 -20.90
C GLY A 59 6.56 -5.70 -20.85
N GLY A 60 7.13 -6.31 -19.79
CA GLY A 60 8.58 -6.33 -19.56
C GLY A 60 9.08 -4.99 -19.03
N ALA A 61 9.78 -5.01 -17.91
CA ALA A 61 10.29 -3.81 -17.27
C ALA A 61 11.80 -3.86 -17.07
N THR A 62 12.43 -2.70 -17.08
CA THR A 62 13.85 -2.51 -16.79
C THR A 62 14.01 -1.57 -15.61
N VAL A 63 15.21 -1.46 -15.07
CA VAL A 63 15.52 -0.51 -14.00
C VAL A 63 15.09 0.92 -14.38
N GLU A 64 15.30 1.30 -15.65
CA GLU A 64 14.96 2.64 -16.13
C GLU A 64 13.44 2.87 -16.17
N THR A 65 12.66 1.87 -16.56
CA THR A 65 11.19 2.02 -16.64
C THR A 65 10.52 2.05 -15.27
N VAL A 66 11.12 1.42 -14.25
CA VAL A 66 10.60 1.44 -12.87
C VAL A 66 11.28 2.47 -11.97
N TRP A 67 12.13 3.35 -12.53
CA TRP A 67 12.93 4.30 -11.77
C TRP A 67 12.10 5.24 -10.90
N ASP A 68 11.09 5.88 -11.49
CA ASP A 68 10.20 6.78 -10.75
C ASP A 68 9.44 6.01 -9.66
N MET A 69 8.95 4.81 -9.96
CA MET A 69 8.31 3.93 -8.99
C MET A 69 9.25 3.61 -7.82
N ALA A 70 10.49 3.20 -8.10
CA ALA A 70 11.49 2.90 -7.10
C ALA A 70 11.82 4.13 -6.22
N LYS A 71 11.91 5.31 -6.83
CA LYS A 71 12.11 6.57 -6.12
C LYS A 71 10.97 6.83 -5.10
N TYR A 72 9.71 6.60 -5.50
CA TYR A 72 8.57 6.73 -4.59
C TYR A 72 8.59 5.66 -3.49
N VAL A 73 8.97 4.42 -3.80
CA VAL A 73 9.10 3.37 -2.78
C VAL A 73 10.11 3.78 -1.71
N VAL A 74 11.31 4.23 -2.12
CA VAL A 74 12.34 4.74 -1.18
C VAL A 74 11.78 5.88 -0.33
N ALA A 75 11.09 6.84 -0.95
CA ALA A 75 10.50 7.97 -0.24
C ALA A 75 9.47 7.54 0.82
N PHE A 76 8.60 6.59 0.49
CA PHE A 76 7.61 6.08 1.42
C PHE A 76 8.24 5.27 2.56
N GLU A 77 9.27 4.48 2.29
CA GLU A 77 10.01 3.77 3.33
C GLU A 77 10.68 4.74 4.33
N GLU A 78 11.33 5.77 3.82
CA GLU A 78 11.93 6.82 4.65
C GLU A 78 10.88 7.58 5.47
N TRP A 79 9.75 7.90 4.85
CA TRP A 79 8.64 8.59 5.50
C TRP A 79 8.03 7.75 6.63
N VAL A 80 7.71 6.48 6.38
CA VAL A 80 7.19 5.56 7.40
C VAL A 80 8.14 5.48 8.59
N LYS A 81 9.44 5.35 8.32
CA LYS A 81 10.47 5.31 9.36
C LYS A 81 10.60 6.62 10.12
N LYS A 82 10.63 7.76 9.41
CA LYS A 82 10.77 9.09 10.00
C LYS A 82 9.59 9.46 10.90
N GLU A 83 8.39 9.12 10.47
CA GLU A 83 7.15 9.43 11.19
C GLU A 83 6.78 8.37 12.24
N ASP A 84 7.57 7.28 12.34
CA ASP A 84 7.36 6.15 13.26
C ASP A 84 5.96 5.54 13.08
N LEU A 85 5.64 5.18 11.82
CA LEU A 85 4.33 4.64 11.47
C LEU A 85 4.34 3.12 11.52
N GLY A 86 3.46 2.53 12.32
CA GLY A 86 3.27 1.07 12.37
C GLY A 86 2.36 0.55 11.27
N MET A 87 1.51 1.42 10.70
CA MET A 87 0.60 1.10 9.61
C MET A 87 0.20 2.36 8.85
N VAL A 88 -0.28 2.19 7.63
CA VAL A 88 -0.73 3.29 6.76
C VAL A 88 -2.10 2.94 6.18
N ALA A 89 -2.97 3.94 6.07
CA ALA A 89 -4.20 3.84 5.30
C ALA A 89 -4.31 5.08 4.40
N SER A 90 -4.41 4.87 3.09
CA SER A 90 -4.54 5.97 2.13
C SER A 90 -5.94 6.01 1.55
N HIS A 91 -6.49 7.21 1.46
CA HIS A 91 -7.68 7.41 0.66
C HIS A 91 -7.32 7.29 -0.82
N TYR A 92 -8.11 6.52 -1.55
CA TYR A 92 -8.01 6.39 -3.00
C TYR A 92 -8.96 7.39 -3.66
N ASP A 93 -8.43 8.30 -4.43
CA ASP A 93 -9.20 9.19 -5.29
C ASP A 93 -8.96 8.83 -6.77
N GLY A 94 -9.62 7.77 -7.22
CA GLY A 94 -9.55 7.29 -8.60
C GLY A 94 -10.01 8.28 -9.66
N PHE A 95 -10.54 9.43 -9.24
CA PHE A 95 -10.92 10.54 -10.11
C PHE A 95 -9.88 11.66 -10.14
N ALA A 96 -8.84 11.55 -9.31
CA ALA A 96 -7.76 12.52 -9.29
C ALA A 96 -7.07 12.60 -10.66
N LYS A 97 -6.87 13.83 -11.15
CA LYS A 97 -6.20 14.10 -12.42
C LYS A 97 -4.87 14.82 -12.17
N GLY A 98 -3.97 14.70 -13.14
CA GLY A 98 -2.68 15.37 -13.07
C GLY A 98 -1.77 14.77 -12.01
N VAL A 99 -1.27 15.63 -11.12
CA VAL A 99 -0.30 15.29 -10.08
C VAL A 99 -0.82 14.24 -9.10
N ALA A 100 -2.04 14.40 -8.60
CA ALA A 100 -2.64 13.47 -7.66
C ALA A 100 -2.84 12.08 -8.29
N GLY A 101 -3.29 12.01 -9.56
CA GLY A 101 -3.44 10.73 -10.26
C GLY A 101 -2.12 10.01 -10.50
N LYS A 102 -1.01 10.75 -10.68
CA LYS A 102 0.32 10.14 -10.76
C LYS A 102 0.75 9.55 -9.41
N LEU A 103 0.48 10.25 -8.31
CA LEU A 103 0.78 9.74 -6.98
C LEU A 103 -0.01 8.47 -6.67
N ASP A 104 -1.32 8.44 -7.02
CA ASP A 104 -2.15 7.25 -6.84
C ASP A 104 -1.54 6.03 -7.55
N SER A 105 -1.04 6.19 -8.77
CA SER A 105 -0.39 5.09 -9.50
C SER A 105 0.92 4.62 -8.88
N MET A 106 1.62 5.48 -8.14
CA MET A 106 2.87 5.13 -7.45
C MET A 106 2.62 4.55 -6.04
N LEU A 107 1.48 4.85 -5.42
CA LEU A 107 1.13 4.34 -4.09
C LEU A 107 0.99 2.82 -4.07
N ILE A 108 0.36 2.23 -5.07
CA ILE A 108 0.10 0.78 -5.11
C ILE A 108 1.40 -0.02 -5.06
N PRO A 109 2.42 0.24 -5.91
CA PRO A 109 3.71 -0.40 -5.80
C PRO A 109 4.42 -0.12 -4.47
N ALA A 110 4.40 1.13 -4.01
CA ALA A 110 5.03 1.51 -2.75
C ALA A 110 4.41 0.77 -1.56
N PHE A 111 3.08 0.69 -1.50
CA PHE A 111 2.39 -0.06 -0.45
C PHE A 111 2.66 -1.56 -0.53
N SER A 112 2.71 -2.13 -1.72
CA SER A 112 3.05 -3.55 -1.89
C SER A 112 4.46 -3.86 -1.36
N MET A 113 5.43 -2.98 -1.61
CA MET A 113 6.78 -3.11 -1.08
C MET A 113 6.82 -2.92 0.45
N LEU A 114 6.09 -1.95 0.99
CA LEU A 114 5.97 -1.73 2.44
C LEU A 114 5.32 -2.93 3.14
N ILE A 115 4.26 -3.50 2.56
CA ILE A 115 3.59 -4.71 3.07
C ILE A 115 4.58 -5.87 3.13
N LYS A 116 5.34 -6.11 2.08
CA LYS A 116 6.39 -7.13 2.05
C LYS A 116 7.41 -6.94 3.18
N GLN A 117 7.76 -5.70 3.52
CA GLN A 117 8.70 -5.36 4.60
C GLN A 117 8.08 -5.39 6.00
N GLY A 118 6.78 -5.61 6.12
CA GLY A 118 6.09 -5.75 7.40
C GLY A 118 5.21 -4.57 7.82
N THR A 119 5.19 -3.46 7.07
CA THR A 119 4.30 -2.33 7.34
C THR A 119 2.94 -2.58 6.70
N ALA A 120 1.89 -2.67 7.50
CA ALA A 120 0.54 -2.84 6.98
C ALA A 120 0.07 -1.57 6.23
N CYS A 121 -0.34 -1.73 4.97
CA CYS A 121 -0.81 -0.64 4.14
C CYS A 121 -2.17 -0.99 3.53
N ALA A 122 -3.22 -0.26 3.95
CA ALA A 122 -4.56 -0.39 3.39
C ALA A 122 -4.86 0.78 2.46
N VAL A 123 -5.54 0.51 1.38
CA VAL A 123 -6.12 1.52 0.49
C VAL A 123 -7.51 1.94 0.98
N GLU A 124 -8.13 2.94 0.33
CA GLU A 124 -9.48 3.42 0.61
C GLU A 124 -9.65 4.08 1.99
N GLY A 125 -8.55 4.38 2.68
CA GLY A 125 -8.59 4.98 4.01
C GLY A 125 -9.01 4.02 5.12
N ASP A 126 -9.04 2.71 4.85
CA ASP A 126 -9.52 1.70 5.81
C ASP A 126 -8.50 1.40 6.92
N MET A 127 -8.59 2.17 7.99
CA MET A 127 -7.79 1.98 9.20
C MET A 127 -8.08 0.65 9.91
N LYS A 128 -9.30 0.12 9.79
CA LYS A 128 -9.70 -1.16 10.43
C LYS A 128 -8.99 -2.31 9.75
N VAL A 129 -8.94 -2.27 8.42
CA VAL A 129 -8.21 -3.26 7.64
C VAL A 129 -6.70 -3.12 7.82
N ALA A 130 -6.14 -1.90 7.84
CA ALA A 130 -4.71 -1.69 8.14
C ALA A 130 -4.33 -2.33 9.48
N MET A 131 -5.17 -2.15 10.49
CA MET A 131 -5.00 -2.75 11.82
C MET A 131 -5.08 -4.28 11.77
N ALA A 132 -6.08 -4.83 11.06
CA ALA A 132 -6.22 -6.28 10.88
C ALA A 132 -5.01 -6.89 10.14
N MET A 133 -4.53 -6.22 9.09
CA MET A 133 -3.31 -6.61 8.38
C MET A 133 -2.08 -6.61 9.28
N SER A 134 -1.92 -5.58 10.14
CA SER A 134 -0.82 -5.50 11.11
C SER A 134 -0.85 -6.66 12.10
N ILE A 135 -2.03 -7.03 12.60
CA ILE A 135 -2.21 -8.18 13.48
C ILE A 135 -1.85 -9.48 12.75
N LEU A 136 -2.38 -9.68 11.54
CA LEU A 136 -2.10 -10.88 10.73
C LEU A 136 -0.61 -10.99 10.38
N LYS A 137 0.03 -9.88 10.02
CA LYS A 137 1.47 -9.85 9.74
C LYS A 137 2.27 -10.27 10.95
N THR A 138 1.86 -9.85 12.15
CA THR A 138 2.53 -10.22 13.43
C THR A 138 2.34 -11.71 13.75
N ILE A 139 1.17 -12.27 13.51
CA ILE A 139 0.83 -13.65 13.91
C ILE A 139 1.25 -14.67 12.85
N ALA A 140 1.01 -14.36 11.59
CA ALA A 140 1.15 -15.27 10.45
C ALA A 140 2.28 -14.90 9.47
N GLY A 141 2.96 -13.78 9.67
CA GLY A 141 4.01 -13.28 8.79
C GLY A 141 3.50 -12.59 7.53
N THR A 142 2.20 -12.63 7.27
CA THR A 142 1.56 -12.08 6.07
C THR A 142 0.15 -11.59 6.36
N GLY A 143 -0.35 -10.65 5.56
CA GLY A 143 -1.71 -10.13 5.68
C GLY A 143 -2.03 -9.18 4.54
N GLN A 144 -3.21 -9.36 3.92
CA GLN A 144 -3.66 -8.57 2.78
C GLN A 144 -5.09 -8.11 2.95
N LEU A 145 -5.38 -6.89 2.49
CA LEU A 145 -6.74 -6.42 2.27
C LEU A 145 -7.41 -7.25 1.19
N SER A 146 -8.61 -7.73 1.48
CA SER A 146 -9.42 -8.48 0.53
C SER A 146 -10.89 -8.18 0.76
N GLU A 147 -11.64 -8.16 -0.34
CA GLU A 147 -13.07 -7.96 -0.35
C GLU A 147 -13.78 -9.20 -0.92
N MET A 148 -15.04 -9.37 -0.56
CA MET A 148 -15.90 -10.39 -1.13
C MET A 148 -16.47 -9.87 -2.45
N TYR A 149 -15.97 -10.38 -3.57
CA TYR A 149 -16.42 -9.96 -4.90
C TYR A 149 -17.69 -10.66 -5.35
N SER A 150 -17.80 -11.96 -5.07
CA SER A 150 -18.94 -12.75 -5.53
C SER A 150 -19.13 -14.01 -4.69
N ILE A 151 -20.37 -14.46 -4.60
CA ILE A 151 -20.75 -15.75 -4.01
C ILE A 151 -21.55 -16.53 -5.04
N ASP A 152 -21.13 -17.75 -5.32
CA ASP A 152 -21.91 -18.71 -6.08
C ASP A 152 -22.55 -19.72 -5.10
N PHE A 153 -23.83 -19.56 -4.86
CA PHE A 153 -24.58 -20.43 -3.94
C PHE A 153 -24.86 -21.82 -4.51
N ASN A 154 -24.68 -22.05 -5.82
CA ASN A 154 -24.88 -23.38 -6.41
C ASN A 154 -23.63 -24.23 -6.27
N GLU A 155 -22.46 -23.62 -6.43
CA GLU A 155 -21.16 -24.30 -6.36
C GLU A 155 -20.51 -24.19 -4.97
N ASP A 156 -21.16 -23.49 -4.03
CA ASP A 156 -20.63 -23.22 -2.67
C ASP A 156 -19.25 -22.56 -2.69
N ILE A 157 -19.07 -21.57 -3.58
CA ILE A 157 -17.81 -20.85 -3.81
C ILE A 157 -17.98 -19.39 -3.41
N CYS A 158 -16.97 -18.86 -2.71
CA CYS A 158 -16.79 -17.44 -2.49
C CYS A 158 -15.51 -16.95 -3.19
N ILE A 159 -15.64 -15.92 -4.02
CA ILE A 159 -14.50 -15.24 -4.66
C ILE A 159 -14.16 -14.03 -3.82
N ILE A 160 -12.94 -14.02 -3.28
CA ILE A 160 -12.38 -12.91 -2.53
C ILE A 160 -11.16 -12.38 -3.26
N GLY A 161 -10.94 -11.07 -3.18
CA GLY A 161 -9.79 -10.42 -3.78
C GLY A 161 -9.82 -8.93 -3.56
N HIS A 162 -8.79 -8.24 -4.02
CA HIS A 162 -8.73 -6.78 -4.10
C HIS A 162 -7.80 -6.37 -5.24
N SER A 163 -8.19 -5.33 -5.97
CA SER A 163 -7.31 -4.67 -6.94
C SER A 163 -6.51 -3.58 -6.22
N GLY A 164 -5.19 -3.60 -6.32
CA GLY A 164 -4.35 -2.59 -5.68
C GLY A 164 -3.12 -3.19 -5.02
N SER A 165 -2.72 -2.63 -3.88
CA SER A 165 -1.57 -3.11 -3.13
C SER A 165 -1.81 -4.51 -2.56
N GLY A 166 -0.80 -5.35 -2.62
CA GLY A 166 -0.88 -6.72 -2.14
C GLY A 166 0.40 -7.19 -1.47
N ASP A 167 0.26 -8.23 -0.66
CA ASP A 167 1.40 -8.91 -0.04
C ASP A 167 1.96 -9.96 -1.02
N ALA A 168 3.15 -9.70 -1.57
CA ALA A 168 3.80 -10.62 -2.50
C ALA A 168 4.06 -12.00 -1.88
N ASP A 169 4.21 -12.08 -0.55
CA ASP A 169 4.51 -13.33 0.15
C ASP A 169 3.29 -14.29 0.24
N ILE A 170 2.07 -13.79 -0.03
CA ILE A 170 0.86 -14.63 -0.13
C ILE A 170 0.77 -15.35 -1.47
N SER A 171 1.41 -14.80 -2.50
CA SER A 171 1.30 -15.34 -3.86
C SER A 171 1.85 -16.76 -3.95
N GLN A 172 1.09 -17.65 -4.60
CA GLN A 172 1.59 -18.97 -4.99
C GLN A 172 2.50 -18.89 -6.23
N ALA A 173 2.46 -17.80 -6.98
CA ALA A 173 3.35 -17.56 -8.09
C ALA A 173 4.74 -17.18 -7.57
N LYS A 174 5.79 -17.59 -8.30
CA LYS A 174 7.16 -17.22 -7.95
C LYS A 174 7.37 -15.71 -7.94
N LYS A 175 6.73 -15.02 -8.89
CA LYS A 175 6.62 -13.56 -8.94
C LYS A 175 5.15 -13.22 -9.19
N PRO A 176 4.46 -12.51 -8.28
CA PRO A 176 3.12 -12.02 -8.56
C PRO A 176 3.14 -10.99 -9.68
N SER A 177 2.10 -11.00 -10.50
CA SER A 177 1.96 -10.04 -11.61
C SER A 177 1.61 -8.66 -11.10
N MET A 178 2.26 -7.63 -11.66
CA MET A 178 1.95 -6.22 -11.46
C MET A 178 1.65 -5.59 -12.84
N LYS A 179 0.51 -4.89 -12.95
CA LYS A 179 0.07 -4.22 -14.19
C LYS A 179 0.37 -2.74 -14.16
#